data_2645a7be860abd5d52a92eef7cfec20f
#
_entry.id   2645a7be860abd5d52a92eef7cfec20f
#
_cell.length_a   1.000
_cell.length_b   1.000
_cell.length_c   1.000
_cell.angle_alpha   90.00
_cell.angle_beta   90.00
_cell.angle_gamma   90.00
#
_symmetry.space_group_name_H-M   'P 1'
#
loop_
_entity.id
_entity.type
_entity.pdbx_description
1 polymer ?
#
loop_
_entity_poly.entity_id
_entity_poly.type
_entity_poly.pdbx_seq_one_letter_code
_entity_poly.pdbx_strand_id
1 'polypeptide(L)'
;RRLDDAFRSYLAERGAKPVRLSDMTTLVTGIVGLRLASDAVLELWQRNGGEERMEPDRSEARLTLLDTADRVADWYRGLAEGLSRHTAVPAPLSRDPDEEARLVHSLRRDLRGDDGHATATAVRIIWTADHLNAARRLQFSLAAAAKPSDPA
;
A
#
# COMPACT_ATOMS: atom_id res chain seq x y z
N ARG A 1 -16.69 7.27 6.91
CA ARG A 1 -18.16 7.58 6.88
C ARG A 1 -18.76 7.27 5.51
N ARG A 2 -18.31 7.88 4.39
CA ARG A 2 -18.93 7.63 3.07
C ARG A 2 -18.87 6.17 2.60
N LEU A 3 -17.78 5.46 2.86
CA LEU A 3 -17.63 4.06 2.50
C LEU A 3 -18.56 3.16 3.33
N ASP A 4 -18.66 3.41 4.64
CA ASP A 4 -19.54 2.66 5.53
C ASP A 4 -21.02 2.86 5.15
N ASP A 5 -21.40 4.11 4.82
CA ASP A 5 -22.75 4.44 4.40
C ASP A 5 -23.09 3.76 3.06
N ALA A 6 -22.17 3.79 2.09
CA ALA A 6 -22.33 3.11 0.80
C ALA A 6 -22.45 1.58 0.97
N PHE A 7 -21.64 1.00 1.87
CA PHE A 7 -21.72 -0.44 2.13
C PHE A 7 -23.02 -0.83 2.84
N ARG A 8 -23.49 -0.04 3.80
CA ARG A 8 -24.79 -0.26 4.44
C ARG A 8 -25.95 -0.15 3.44
N SER A 9 -25.91 0.85 2.56
CA SER A 9 -26.91 0.99 1.50
C SER A 9 -26.92 -0.22 0.58
N TYR A 10 -25.74 -0.69 0.16
CA TYR A 10 -25.60 -1.91 -0.63
C TYR A 10 -26.21 -3.13 0.07
N LEU A 11 -25.98 -3.29 1.39
CA LEU A 11 -26.58 -4.41 2.15
C LEU A 11 -28.08 -4.31 2.30
N ALA A 12 -28.63 -3.07 2.34
CA ALA A 12 -30.06 -2.82 2.49
C ALA A 12 -30.86 -3.02 1.16
N GLU A 13 -30.20 -2.98 0.00
CA GLU A 13 -30.83 -3.21 -1.28
C GLU A 13 -31.43 -4.63 -1.37
N ARG A 14 -32.69 -4.71 -1.84
CA ARG A 14 -33.39 -5.99 -2.08
C ARG A 14 -33.31 -6.32 -3.55
N GLY A 15 -32.90 -7.55 -3.87
CA GLY A 15 -32.85 -8.06 -5.26
C GLY A 15 -31.51 -8.67 -5.62
N ALA A 16 -31.38 -9.08 -6.90
CA ALA A 16 -30.12 -9.60 -7.44
C ALA A 16 -29.08 -8.48 -7.47
N LYS A 17 -27.94 -8.71 -6.84
CA LYS A 17 -26.84 -7.72 -6.77
C LYS A 17 -25.87 -7.95 -7.90
N PRO A 18 -25.38 -6.88 -8.56
CA PRO A 18 -24.43 -6.98 -9.66
C PRO A 18 -23.05 -7.48 -9.22
N VAL A 19 -22.74 -7.37 -7.93
CA VAL A 19 -21.47 -7.80 -7.32
C VAL A 19 -21.77 -8.77 -6.19
N ARG A 20 -21.01 -9.84 -6.09
CA ARG A 20 -21.17 -10.80 -4.99
C ARG A 20 -20.83 -10.15 -3.65
N LEU A 21 -21.52 -10.53 -2.60
CA LEU A 21 -21.26 -10.00 -1.25
C LEU A 21 -19.82 -10.26 -0.80
N SER A 22 -19.25 -11.44 -1.13
CA SER A 22 -17.85 -11.78 -0.84
C SER A 22 -16.87 -10.80 -1.48
N ASP A 23 -17.10 -10.43 -2.74
CA ASP A 23 -16.23 -9.54 -3.49
C ASP A 23 -16.34 -8.11 -2.95
N MET A 24 -17.56 -7.65 -2.64
CA MET A 24 -17.79 -6.37 -2.00
C MET A 24 -17.11 -6.30 -0.63
N THR A 25 -17.23 -7.35 0.18
CA THR A 25 -16.56 -7.42 1.50
C THR A 25 -15.04 -7.38 1.33
N THR A 26 -14.48 -8.10 0.35
CA THR A 26 -13.04 -8.09 0.05
C THR A 26 -12.57 -6.70 -0.34
N LEU A 27 -13.31 -6.00 -1.22
CA LEU A 27 -12.99 -4.64 -1.64
C LEU A 27 -13.01 -3.66 -0.46
N VAL A 28 -14.07 -3.70 0.36
CA VAL A 28 -14.19 -2.83 1.54
C VAL A 28 -13.06 -3.09 2.54
N THR A 29 -12.81 -4.36 2.86
CA THR A 29 -11.74 -4.74 3.80
C THR A 29 -10.36 -4.33 3.28
N GLY A 30 -10.12 -4.51 1.98
CA GLY A 30 -8.86 -4.09 1.35
C GLY A 30 -8.65 -2.57 1.39
N ILE A 31 -9.71 -1.77 1.15
CA ILE A 31 -9.64 -0.30 1.26
C ILE A 31 -9.36 0.12 2.71
N VAL A 32 -9.96 -0.52 3.69
CA VAL A 32 -9.69 -0.25 5.11
C VAL A 32 -8.24 -0.60 5.44
N GLY A 33 -7.75 -1.76 4.99
CA GLY A 33 -6.36 -2.17 5.18
C GLY A 33 -5.35 -1.21 4.54
N LEU A 34 -5.63 -0.75 3.31
CA LEU A 34 -4.80 0.27 2.64
C LEU A 34 -4.78 1.59 3.42
N ARG A 35 -5.93 2.03 3.90
CA ARG A 35 -6.02 3.25 4.70
C ARG A 35 -5.19 3.14 5.98
N LEU A 36 -5.30 2.04 6.72
CA LEU A 36 -4.51 1.81 7.92
C LEU A 36 -3.00 1.81 7.63
N ALA A 37 -2.57 1.17 6.54
CA ALA A 37 -1.18 1.20 6.12
C ALA A 37 -0.70 2.61 5.77
N SER A 38 -1.53 3.40 5.07
CA SER A 38 -1.20 4.78 4.72
C SER A 38 -1.13 5.69 5.94
N ASP A 39 -2.09 5.57 6.86
CA ASP A 39 -2.11 6.36 8.11
C ASP A 39 -0.88 6.02 8.98
N ALA A 40 -0.49 4.74 9.05
CA ALA A 40 0.71 4.31 9.77
C ALA A 40 2.00 4.89 9.16
N VAL A 41 2.13 4.89 7.84
CA VAL A 41 3.28 5.50 7.14
C VAL A 41 3.33 7.00 7.41
N LEU A 42 2.21 7.70 7.28
CA LEU A 42 2.14 9.13 7.56
C LEU A 42 2.55 9.45 9.00
N GLU A 43 2.06 8.68 9.98
CA GLU A 43 2.39 8.86 11.39
C GLU A 43 3.90 8.65 11.66
N LEU A 44 4.53 7.66 11.02
CA LEU A 44 5.96 7.41 11.12
C LEU A 44 6.81 8.61 10.68
N TRP A 45 6.34 9.36 9.66
CA TRP A 45 7.09 10.49 9.11
C TRP A 45 6.69 11.84 9.72
N GLN A 46 5.50 11.97 10.31
CA GLN A 46 5.04 13.21 10.93
C GLN A 46 5.55 13.40 12.36
N ARG A 47 5.73 12.35 13.13
CA ARG A 47 6.10 12.42 14.57
C ARG A 47 7.42 13.11 14.86
N ASN A 48 8.31 13.27 13.88
CA ASN A 48 9.64 13.83 14.10
C ASN A 48 9.90 15.07 13.22
N GLY A 49 8.92 15.93 13.05
CA GLY A 49 8.98 17.17 12.24
C GLY A 49 9.85 18.27 12.85
N GLY A 50 10.95 17.96 13.51
CA GLY A 50 11.61 19.05 14.18
C GLY A 50 13.13 19.14 14.06
N GLU A 51 13.92 18.12 14.05
CA GLU A 51 15.38 18.29 14.19
C GLU A 51 16.26 17.15 13.65
N GLU A 52 15.80 16.36 12.71
CA GLU A 52 16.76 15.47 12.07
C GLU A 52 17.62 16.27 11.10
N ARG A 53 18.88 16.52 11.52
CA ARG A 53 19.96 16.80 10.57
C ARG A 53 19.83 15.78 9.46
N MET A 54 19.57 16.27 8.24
CA MET A 54 19.58 15.43 7.04
C MET A 54 20.95 14.73 7.02
N GLU A 55 20.95 13.47 7.46
CA GLU A 55 22.10 12.61 7.28
C GLU A 55 22.30 12.40 5.79
N PRO A 56 23.44 12.79 5.20
CA PRO A 56 23.59 12.93 3.75
C PRO A 56 23.48 11.64 2.96
N ASP A 57 23.57 10.47 3.60
CA ASP A 57 23.95 9.24 2.91
C ASP A 57 22.83 8.20 2.71
N ARG A 58 21.57 8.58 2.96
CA ARG A 58 20.42 7.65 2.81
C ARG A 58 19.54 7.95 1.59
N SER A 59 20.09 8.68 0.64
CA SER A 59 19.37 9.07 -0.56
C SER A 59 18.93 7.86 -1.39
N GLU A 60 19.77 6.83 -1.52
CA GLU A 60 19.48 5.65 -2.35
C GLU A 60 18.32 4.82 -1.80
N ALA A 61 18.35 4.44 -0.50
CA ALA A 61 17.28 3.70 0.14
C ALA A 61 15.95 4.47 0.11
N ARG A 62 16.00 5.79 0.33
CA ARG A 62 14.85 6.67 0.27
C ARG A 62 14.27 6.77 -1.13
N LEU A 63 15.11 6.92 -2.16
CA LEU A 63 14.68 6.97 -3.56
C LEU A 63 14.02 5.66 -3.99
N THR A 64 14.62 4.51 -3.65
CA THR A 64 14.03 3.18 -3.91
C THR A 64 12.66 3.05 -3.24
N LEU A 65 12.53 3.52 -1.99
CA LEU A 65 11.28 3.47 -1.26
C LEU A 65 10.21 4.36 -1.89
N LEU A 66 10.56 5.57 -2.33
CA LEU A 66 9.64 6.50 -3.00
C LEU A 66 9.18 5.93 -4.35
N ASP A 67 10.08 5.38 -5.16
CA ASP A 67 9.70 4.72 -6.42
C ASP A 67 8.74 3.55 -6.18
N THR A 68 8.99 2.75 -5.16
CA THR A 68 8.07 1.67 -4.77
C THR A 68 6.71 2.21 -4.34
N ALA A 69 6.68 3.30 -3.55
CA ALA A 69 5.44 3.92 -3.11
C ALA A 69 4.63 4.48 -4.28
N ASP A 70 5.29 5.14 -5.24
CA ASP A 70 4.66 5.67 -6.44
C ASP A 70 4.03 4.56 -7.28
N ARG A 71 4.74 3.46 -7.53
CA ARG A 71 4.21 2.30 -8.27
C ARG A 71 3.01 1.67 -7.57
N VAL A 72 3.04 1.56 -6.25
CA VAL A 72 1.91 1.05 -5.47
C VAL A 72 0.73 2.01 -5.58
N ALA A 73 0.94 3.32 -5.45
CA ALA A 73 -0.11 4.33 -5.56
C ALA A 73 -0.72 4.36 -6.97
N ASP A 74 0.10 4.23 -8.01
CA ASP A 74 -0.36 4.17 -9.41
C ASP A 74 -1.26 2.96 -9.65
N TRP A 75 -0.89 1.81 -9.10
CA TRP A 75 -1.72 0.62 -9.20
C TRP A 75 -3.11 0.84 -8.56
N TYR A 76 -3.16 1.44 -7.37
CA TYR A 76 -4.43 1.72 -6.69
C TYR A 76 -5.27 2.76 -7.43
N ARG A 77 -4.64 3.75 -8.07
CA ARG A 77 -5.35 4.70 -8.97
C ARG A 77 -5.96 3.95 -10.16
N GLY A 78 -5.20 3.07 -10.80
CA GLY A 78 -5.69 2.24 -11.90
C GLY A 78 -6.83 1.31 -11.48
N LEU A 79 -6.77 0.72 -10.28
CA LEU A 79 -7.88 -0.06 -9.72
C LEU A 79 -9.14 0.81 -9.56
N ALA A 80 -9.02 1.99 -8.98
CA ALA A 80 -10.14 2.90 -8.77
C ALA A 80 -10.77 3.35 -10.10
N GLU A 81 -9.95 3.64 -11.11
CA GLU A 81 -10.41 3.99 -12.45
C GLU A 81 -11.12 2.81 -13.12
N GLY A 82 -10.55 1.60 -13.06
CA GLY A 82 -11.15 0.39 -13.60
C GLY A 82 -12.53 0.13 -13.00
N LEU A 83 -12.64 0.21 -11.68
CA LEU A 83 -13.91 0.04 -10.96
C LEU A 83 -14.94 1.12 -11.33
N SER A 84 -14.51 2.40 -11.41
CA SER A 84 -15.43 3.51 -11.71
C SER A 84 -15.95 3.48 -13.15
N ARG A 85 -15.12 3.04 -14.09
CA ARG A 85 -15.46 3.00 -15.52
C ARG A 85 -15.93 1.64 -15.99
N HIS A 86 -16.00 0.64 -15.10
CA HIS A 86 -16.32 -0.75 -15.43
C HIS A 86 -15.40 -1.31 -16.53
N THR A 87 -14.11 -0.99 -16.43
CA THR A 87 -13.06 -1.45 -17.34
C THR A 87 -12.11 -2.42 -16.65
N ALA A 88 -11.19 -2.99 -17.41
CA ALA A 88 -10.17 -3.89 -16.85
C ALA A 88 -9.33 -3.19 -15.76
N VAL A 89 -9.09 -3.89 -14.67
CA VAL A 89 -8.20 -3.45 -13.60
C VAL A 89 -6.77 -3.90 -13.86
N PRO A 90 -5.75 -3.15 -13.40
CA PRO A 90 -4.36 -3.52 -13.62
C PRO A 90 -4.01 -4.84 -12.92
N ALA A 91 -3.09 -5.60 -13.52
CA ALA A 91 -2.53 -6.78 -12.86
C ALA A 91 -1.77 -6.39 -11.59
N PRO A 92 -1.84 -7.20 -10.51
CA PRO A 92 -1.06 -6.95 -9.30
C PRO A 92 0.43 -6.83 -9.60
N LEU A 93 1.11 -5.95 -8.89
CA LEU A 93 2.55 -5.76 -9.03
C LEU A 93 3.29 -7.02 -8.57
N SER A 94 4.16 -7.54 -9.43
CA SER A 94 5.04 -8.65 -9.06
C SER A 94 6.04 -8.20 -7.99
N ARG A 95 6.45 -9.17 -7.16
CA ARG A 95 7.56 -8.97 -6.23
C ARG A 95 8.86 -8.92 -7.04
N ASP A 96 9.69 -7.92 -6.77
CA ASP A 96 11.04 -7.82 -7.32
C ASP A 96 12.04 -8.15 -6.21
N PRO A 97 12.62 -9.36 -6.21
CA PRO A 97 13.62 -9.76 -5.21
C PRO A 97 14.89 -8.91 -5.26
N ASP A 98 15.26 -8.40 -6.43
CA ASP A 98 16.45 -7.59 -6.60
C ASP A 98 16.24 -6.19 -6.01
N GLU A 99 15.03 -5.63 -6.10
CA GLU A 99 14.66 -4.38 -5.44
C GLU A 99 14.75 -4.51 -3.92
N GLU A 100 14.22 -5.61 -3.37
CA GLU A 100 14.31 -5.89 -1.93
C GLU A 100 15.77 -6.08 -1.49
N ALA A 101 16.57 -6.80 -2.28
CA ALA A 101 17.99 -6.99 -1.98
C ALA A 101 18.77 -5.67 -2.03
N ARG A 102 18.49 -4.79 -2.99
CA ARG A 102 19.08 -3.44 -3.07
C ARG A 102 18.72 -2.59 -1.86
N LEU A 103 17.43 -2.59 -1.47
CA LEU A 103 16.99 -1.85 -0.29
C LEU A 103 17.68 -2.35 0.98
N VAL A 104 17.74 -3.67 1.18
CA VAL A 104 18.45 -4.28 2.33
C VAL A 104 19.94 -3.96 2.29
N HIS A 105 20.56 -3.98 1.11
CA HIS A 105 21.98 -3.68 0.96
C HIS A 105 22.29 -2.21 1.28
N SER A 106 21.48 -1.28 0.77
CA SER A 106 21.64 0.15 1.06
C SER A 106 21.41 0.47 2.54
N LEU A 107 20.47 -0.23 3.19
CA LEU A 107 20.22 -0.08 4.62
C LEU A 107 21.33 -0.68 5.50
N ARG A 108 21.96 -1.80 5.08
CA ARG A 108 23.01 -2.46 5.88
C ARG A 108 24.23 -1.59 6.12
N ARG A 109 24.58 -0.71 5.20
CA ARG A 109 25.67 0.25 5.37
C ARG A 109 25.38 1.28 6.48
N ASP A 110 24.09 1.58 6.67
CA ASP A 110 23.63 2.74 7.42
C ASP A 110 22.78 2.39 8.64
N LEU A 111 22.66 1.07 8.95
CA LEU A 111 21.84 0.61 10.07
C LEU A 111 22.37 1.07 11.42
N ARG A 112 23.66 1.39 11.52
CA ARG A 112 24.28 1.80 12.76
C ARG A 112 24.86 3.20 12.64
N GLY A 113 24.46 4.08 13.55
CA GLY A 113 25.19 5.33 13.79
C GLY A 113 26.58 5.04 14.35
N ASP A 114 27.40 6.08 14.49
CA ASP A 114 28.74 5.99 15.07
C ASP A 114 28.74 5.42 16.50
N ASP A 115 27.59 5.47 17.17
CA ASP A 115 27.32 4.89 18.49
C ASP A 115 26.91 3.40 18.46
N GLY A 116 26.81 2.78 17.27
CA GLY A 116 26.41 1.39 17.08
C GLY A 116 24.93 1.11 17.18
N HIS A 117 24.08 2.12 17.39
CA HIS A 117 22.62 2.01 17.44
C HIS A 117 21.99 2.17 16.06
N ALA A 118 20.84 1.52 15.83
CA ALA A 118 20.05 1.73 14.63
C ALA A 118 19.52 3.16 14.61
N THR A 119 19.70 3.85 13.50
CA THR A 119 19.21 5.22 13.38
C THR A 119 17.70 5.22 13.20
N ALA A 120 17.03 6.26 13.71
CA ALA A 120 15.58 6.40 13.61
C ALA A 120 15.11 6.39 12.15
N THR A 121 15.87 6.97 11.22
CA THR A 121 15.56 6.97 9.79
C THR A 121 15.65 5.58 9.18
N ALA A 122 16.65 4.76 9.51
CA ALA A 122 16.72 3.38 9.03
C ALA A 122 15.51 2.56 9.49
N VAL A 123 15.12 2.70 10.74
CA VAL A 123 13.92 2.05 11.29
C VAL A 123 12.67 2.48 10.53
N ARG A 124 12.49 3.78 10.26
CA ARG A 124 11.34 4.29 9.49
C ARG A 124 11.31 3.75 8.06
N ILE A 125 12.45 3.68 7.38
CA ILE A 125 12.54 3.12 6.04
C ILE A 125 12.10 1.66 6.05
N ILE A 126 12.58 0.84 6.98
CA ILE A 126 12.20 -0.57 7.12
C ILE A 126 10.68 -0.70 7.35
N TRP A 127 10.12 0.06 8.29
CA TRP A 127 8.69 0.00 8.59
C TRP A 127 7.83 0.48 7.42
N THR A 128 8.26 1.52 6.71
CA THR A 128 7.56 1.98 5.51
C THR A 128 7.60 0.93 4.42
N ALA A 129 8.75 0.28 4.19
CA ALA A 129 8.87 -0.81 3.22
C ALA A 129 7.93 -1.98 3.56
N ASP A 130 7.81 -2.33 4.83
CA ASP A 130 6.91 -3.41 5.28
C ASP A 130 5.43 -3.05 5.05
N HIS A 131 5.03 -1.81 5.31
CA HIS A 131 3.66 -1.33 5.02
C HIS A 131 3.37 -1.28 3.51
N LEU A 132 4.34 -0.88 2.69
CA LEU A 132 4.20 -0.93 1.22
C LEU A 132 4.07 -2.38 0.72
N ASN A 133 4.83 -3.31 1.28
CA ASN A 133 4.70 -4.72 0.97
C ASN A 133 3.34 -5.29 1.42
N ALA A 134 2.81 -4.86 2.55
CA ALA A 134 1.45 -5.21 2.97
C ALA A 134 0.41 -4.69 1.96
N ALA A 135 0.52 -3.43 1.52
CA ALA A 135 -0.33 -2.87 0.47
C ALA A 135 -0.22 -3.66 -0.85
N ARG A 136 0.99 -4.05 -1.27
CA ARG A 136 1.17 -4.90 -2.47
C ARG A 136 0.47 -6.25 -2.35
N ARG A 137 0.53 -6.90 -1.19
CA ARG A 137 -0.17 -8.19 -0.97
C ARG A 137 -1.69 -8.08 -1.11
N LEU A 138 -2.28 -6.95 -0.72
CA LEU A 138 -3.72 -6.71 -0.89
C LEU A 138 -4.14 -6.64 -2.37
N GLN A 139 -3.26 -6.27 -3.29
CA GLN A 139 -3.56 -6.11 -4.70
C GLN A 139 -4.13 -7.39 -5.33
N PHE A 140 -3.62 -8.57 -4.92
CA PHE A 140 -4.08 -9.85 -5.45
C PHE A 140 -5.55 -10.12 -5.14
N SER A 141 -5.96 -9.93 -3.90
CA SER A 141 -7.35 -10.13 -3.49
C SER A 141 -8.28 -9.06 -4.08
N LEU A 142 -7.83 -7.82 -4.14
CA LEU A 142 -8.60 -6.72 -4.71
C LEU A 142 -8.77 -6.86 -6.23
N ALA A 143 -7.72 -7.23 -6.96
CA ALA A 143 -7.82 -7.47 -8.39
C ALA A 143 -8.72 -8.67 -8.71
N ALA A 144 -8.71 -9.71 -7.87
CA ALA A 144 -9.60 -10.85 -8.02
C ALA A 144 -11.07 -10.46 -7.79
N ALA A 145 -11.35 -9.69 -6.73
CA ALA A 145 -12.71 -9.24 -6.39
C ALA A 145 -13.27 -8.18 -7.37
N ALA A 146 -12.38 -7.46 -8.06
CA ALA A 146 -12.76 -6.45 -9.05
C ALA A 146 -13.07 -7.02 -10.44
N LYS A 147 -12.80 -8.32 -10.70
CA LYS A 147 -13.15 -8.95 -11.97
C LYS A 147 -14.65 -9.08 -12.09
N PRO A 148 -15.25 -8.76 -13.27
CA PRO A 148 -16.65 -9.05 -13.52
C PRO A 148 -16.89 -10.54 -13.28
N SER A 149 -17.96 -10.87 -12.53
CA SER A 149 -18.40 -12.26 -12.46
C SER A 149 -18.90 -12.64 -13.85
N ASP A 150 -18.36 -13.69 -14.45
CA ASP A 150 -18.94 -14.27 -15.67
C ASP A 150 -20.40 -14.60 -15.37
N PRO A 151 -21.34 -14.13 -16.20
CA PRO A 151 -22.73 -14.54 -16.05
C PRO A 151 -22.80 -16.05 -16.31
N ALA A 152 -23.23 -16.80 -15.29
CA ALA A 152 -23.49 -18.23 -15.39
C ALA A 152 -24.69 -18.49 -16.28
#